data_8272d266f882d22f567f53c2dcda692b
#
_entry.id   8272d266f882d22f567f53c2dcda692b
#
_cell.length_a   1.000
_cell.length_b   1.000
_cell.length_c   1.000
_cell.angle_alpha   90.00
_cell.angle_beta   90.00
_cell.angle_gamma   90.00
#
_symmetry.space_group_name_H-M   'P 1'
#
loop_
_entity.id
_entity.type
_entity.pdbx_description
1 polymer ?
#
loop_
_entity_poly.entity_id
_entity_poly.type
_entity_poly.pdbx_seq_one_letter_code
_entity_poly.pdbx_strand_id
1 'polypeptide(L)'
;MWYLTVRLAPTDGEGFHPLGKRLTEESSIQREAIHHVELIDDGTVLMLAEGSGDRERYEEIMASSSFVHEYMVSGDERWMAVSRFDPTEPVRRIMEWRRQADAIVETPILFRADGSQRITVLGDEAAFKRLYQEA
;
A
#
# COMPACT_ATOMS: atom_id res chain seq x y z
N MET A 1 15.26 18.48 9.37
CA MET A 1 14.33 17.46 8.85
C MET A 1 13.83 17.89 7.47
N TRP A 2 13.81 16.97 6.54
CA TRP A 2 13.33 17.23 5.18
C TRP A 2 11.90 16.73 5.03
N TYR A 3 11.18 17.38 4.14
CA TYR A 3 9.80 17.07 3.83
C TYR A 3 9.70 16.81 2.33
N LEU A 4 9.20 15.67 1.94
CA LEU A 4 9.07 15.30 0.53
C LEU A 4 7.71 14.69 0.27
N THR A 5 6.97 15.26 -0.67
CA THR A 5 5.73 14.68 -1.17
C THR A 5 5.99 14.10 -2.54
N VAL A 6 5.69 12.82 -2.72
CA VAL A 6 5.88 12.14 -4.00
C VAL A 6 4.57 11.52 -4.46
N ARG A 7 4.41 11.46 -5.77
CA ARG A 7 3.34 10.72 -6.40
C ARG A 7 3.92 9.44 -6.97
N LEU A 8 3.47 8.30 -6.46
CA LEU A 8 3.89 7.00 -6.95
C LEU A 8 2.85 6.48 -7.93
N ALA A 9 3.30 6.23 -9.15
CA ALA A 9 2.46 5.67 -10.19
C ALA A 9 3.12 4.43 -10.78
N PRO A 10 2.36 3.38 -11.09
CA PRO A 10 2.90 2.21 -11.77
C PRO A 10 3.43 2.61 -13.17
N THR A 11 4.62 2.13 -13.52
CA THR A 11 5.26 2.51 -14.79
C THR A 11 5.09 1.48 -15.89
N ASP A 12 4.74 0.24 -15.56
CA ASP A 12 4.68 -0.87 -16.50
C ASP A 12 3.28 -1.53 -16.58
N GLY A 13 2.28 -0.91 -15.95
CA GLY A 13 0.93 -1.46 -15.90
C GLY A 13 0.73 -2.57 -14.89
N GLU A 14 1.80 -3.07 -14.27
CA GLU A 14 1.69 -4.12 -13.25
C GLU A 14 1.46 -3.59 -11.84
N GLY A 15 1.70 -2.28 -11.64
CA GLY A 15 1.57 -1.65 -10.34
C GLY A 15 2.74 -2.03 -9.42
N PHE A 16 2.62 -1.63 -8.16
CA PHE A 16 3.62 -1.96 -7.13
C PHE A 16 3.47 -3.38 -6.62
N HIS A 17 2.28 -3.93 -6.75
CA HIS A 17 1.95 -5.26 -6.27
C HIS A 17 0.85 -5.85 -7.16
N PRO A 18 0.92 -7.15 -7.53
CA PRO A 18 -0.11 -7.77 -8.38
C PRO A 18 -1.53 -7.67 -7.80
N LEU A 19 -1.67 -7.76 -6.47
CA LEU A 19 -2.95 -7.58 -5.81
C LEU A 19 -3.49 -6.17 -6.01
N GLY A 20 -2.64 -5.16 -5.87
CA GLY A 20 -3.03 -3.77 -6.10
C GLY A 20 -3.46 -3.50 -7.54
N LYS A 21 -2.75 -4.08 -8.50
CA LYS A 21 -3.12 -4.00 -9.91
C LYS A 21 -4.52 -4.59 -10.14
N ARG A 22 -4.77 -5.78 -9.59
CA ARG A 22 -6.06 -6.44 -9.75
C ARG A 22 -7.21 -5.63 -9.16
N LEU A 23 -6.98 -5.03 -7.99
CA LEU A 23 -7.98 -4.17 -7.35
C LEU A 23 -8.23 -2.90 -8.14
N THR A 24 -7.20 -2.30 -8.72
CA THR A 24 -7.33 -1.09 -9.53
C THR A 24 -8.12 -1.36 -10.82
N GLU A 25 -7.96 -2.53 -11.41
CA GLU A 25 -8.66 -2.93 -12.63
C GLU A 25 -10.14 -3.26 -12.40
N GLU A 26 -10.54 -3.48 -11.15
CA GLU A 26 -11.93 -3.82 -10.80
C GLU A 26 -12.77 -2.56 -10.69
N SER A 27 -13.61 -2.31 -11.69
CA SER A 27 -14.41 -1.08 -11.77
C SER A 27 -15.47 -0.93 -10.68
N SER A 28 -15.88 -2.04 -10.07
CA SER A 28 -16.88 -2.03 -8.99
C SER A 28 -16.32 -1.65 -7.63
N ILE A 29 -14.99 -1.55 -7.52
CA ILE A 29 -14.28 -1.24 -6.28
C ILE A 29 -13.51 0.06 -6.45
N GLN A 30 -13.61 0.95 -5.46
CA GLN A 30 -12.80 2.15 -5.42
C GLN A 30 -11.92 2.11 -4.18
N ARG A 31 -10.61 2.19 -4.39
CA ARG A 31 -9.64 2.29 -3.30
C ARG A 31 -9.55 3.74 -2.88
N GLU A 32 -9.74 4.02 -1.60
CA GLU A 32 -9.79 5.37 -1.07
C GLU A 32 -8.47 5.77 -0.41
N ALA A 33 -8.02 4.99 0.57
CA ALA A 33 -6.86 5.36 1.37
C ALA A 33 -6.20 4.16 2.03
N ILE A 34 -4.92 4.30 2.35
CA ILE A 34 -4.20 3.39 3.26
C ILE A 34 -3.98 4.17 4.54
N HIS A 35 -4.53 3.67 5.64
CA HIS A 35 -4.43 4.32 6.96
C HIS A 35 -3.24 3.81 7.76
N HIS A 36 -2.79 2.60 7.50
CA HIS A 36 -1.65 2.01 8.18
C HIS A 36 -1.05 0.91 7.29
N VAL A 37 0.27 0.84 7.26
CA VAL A 37 1.00 -0.21 6.56
C VAL A 37 2.34 -0.42 7.25
N GLU A 38 2.67 -1.69 7.55
CA GLU A 38 3.95 -2.02 8.17
C GLU A 38 4.43 -3.41 7.76
N LEU A 39 5.75 -3.55 7.71
CA LEU A 39 6.40 -4.85 7.55
C LEU A 39 6.55 -5.47 8.94
N ILE A 40 5.97 -6.65 9.14
CA ILE A 40 6.03 -7.33 10.42
C ILE A 40 7.13 -8.40 10.44
N ASP A 41 7.40 -8.95 11.63
CA ASP A 41 8.59 -9.78 11.85
C ASP A 41 8.65 -11.06 11.02
N ASP A 42 7.50 -11.58 10.60
CA ASP A 42 7.45 -12.79 9.77
C ASP A 42 7.67 -12.51 8.27
N GLY A 43 7.96 -11.25 7.91
CA GLY A 43 8.21 -10.86 6.52
C GLY A 43 6.96 -10.51 5.72
N THR A 44 5.78 -10.55 6.33
CA THR A 44 4.54 -10.13 5.69
C THR A 44 4.24 -8.66 5.96
N VAL A 45 3.32 -8.09 5.16
CA VAL A 45 2.85 -6.72 5.34
C VAL A 45 1.48 -6.73 5.97
N LEU A 46 1.31 -5.92 7.02
CA LEU A 46 0.02 -5.66 7.65
C LEU A 46 -0.49 -4.31 7.15
N MET A 47 -1.73 -4.27 6.65
CA MET A 47 -2.31 -3.06 6.07
C MET A 47 -3.71 -2.82 6.59
N LEU A 48 -4.01 -1.55 6.92
CA LEU A 48 -5.37 -1.07 7.17
C LEU A 48 -5.73 -0.13 6.03
N ALA A 49 -6.70 -0.51 5.24
CA ALA A 49 -7.11 0.26 4.06
C ALA A 49 -8.60 0.59 4.10
N GLU A 50 -8.95 1.66 3.40
CA GLU A 50 -10.33 2.08 3.23
C GLU A 50 -10.70 1.97 1.75
N GLY A 51 -11.88 1.42 1.48
CA GLY A 51 -12.42 1.33 0.13
C GLY A 51 -13.91 1.58 0.10
N SER A 52 -14.46 1.63 -1.09
CA SER A 52 -15.90 1.78 -1.31
C SER A 52 -16.33 0.94 -2.51
N GLY A 53 -17.65 0.74 -2.63
CA GLY A 53 -18.22 -0.04 -3.71
C GLY A 53 -18.49 -1.47 -3.32
N ASP A 54 -18.24 -2.40 -4.22
CA ASP A 54 -18.61 -3.82 -4.07
C ASP A 54 -17.68 -4.55 -3.09
N ARG A 55 -18.09 -4.58 -1.84
CA ARG A 55 -17.37 -5.25 -0.76
C ARG A 55 -17.24 -6.75 -1.01
N GLU A 56 -18.30 -7.40 -1.49
CA GLU A 56 -18.25 -8.84 -1.76
C GLU A 56 -17.20 -9.17 -2.81
N ARG A 57 -17.11 -8.35 -3.86
CA ARG A 57 -16.11 -8.54 -4.90
C ARG A 57 -14.69 -8.37 -4.35
N TYR A 58 -14.49 -7.39 -3.47
CA TYR A 58 -13.22 -7.21 -2.78
C TYR A 58 -12.85 -8.47 -2.00
N GLU A 59 -13.78 -9.00 -1.22
CA GLU A 59 -13.54 -10.21 -0.43
C GLU A 59 -13.23 -11.42 -1.33
N GLU A 60 -13.89 -11.56 -2.47
CA GLU A 60 -13.60 -12.62 -3.44
C GLU A 60 -12.16 -12.50 -3.97
N ILE A 61 -11.74 -11.30 -4.31
CA ILE A 61 -10.37 -11.05 -4.81
C ILE A 61 -9.34 -11.41 -3.73
N MET A 62 -9.58 -10.98 -2.49
CA MET A 62 -8.67 -11.28 -1.39
C MET A 62 -8.60 -12.79 -1.12
N ALA A 63 -9.72 -13.47 -1.11
CA ALA A 63 -9.78 -14.91 -0.88
C ALA A 63 -9.09 -15.72 -1.98
N SER A 64 -9.09 -15.22 -3.21
CA SER A 64 -8.49 -15.91 -4.36
C SER A 64 -7.01 -15.58 -4.58
N SER A 65 -6.45 -14.62 -3.84
CA SER A 65 -5.07 -14.19 -4.02
C SER A 65 -4.10 -15.10 -3.27
N SER A 66 -3.07 -15.57 -3.96
CA SER A 66 -2.00 -16.36 -3.33
C SER A 66 -1.10 -15.53 -2.40
N PHE A 67 -1.16 -14.20 -2.51
CA PHE A 67 -0.38 -13.30 -1.65
C PHE A 67 -1.01 -13.09 -0.28
N VAL A 68 -2.33 -13.23 -0.17
CA VAL A 68 -3.08 -12.89 1.04
C VAL A 68 -3.13 -14.06 2.01
N HIS A 69 -2.69 -13.83 3.26
CA HIS A 69 -2.79 -14.81 4.34
C HIS A 69 -4.06 -14.66 5.16
N GLU A 70 -4.41 -13.41 5.47
CA GLU A 70 -5.57 -13.09 6.28
C GLU A 70 -6.19 -11.78 5.80
N TYR A 71 -7.50 -11.68 5.93
CA TYR A 71 -8.19 -10.42 5.70
C TYR A 71 -9.48 -10.36 6.51
N MET A 72 -9.92 -9.14 6.81
CA MET A 72 -11.19 -8.87 7.47
C MET A 72 -11.72 -7.54 6.97
N VAL A 73 -13.01 -7.50 6.65
CA VAL A 73 -13.65 -6.30 6.12
C VAL A 73 -14.83 -5.91 7.01
N SER A 74 -14.98 -4.62 7.26
CA SER A 74 -16.07 -4.08 8.08
C SER A 74 -16.65 -2.86 7.40
N GLY A 75 -17.99 -2.76 7.39
CA GLY A 75 -18.73 -1.67 6.73
C GLY A 75 -19.49 -2.15 5.51
N ASP A 76 -20.33 -1.29 4.95
CA ASP A 76 -21.18 -1.64 3.80
C ASP A 76 -20.74 -0.97 2.51
N GLU A 77 -21.27 0.20 2.17
CA GLU A 77 -20.90 0.93 0.95
C GLU A 77 -19.49 1.49 1.03
N ARG A 78 -19.10 1.90 2.23
CA ARG A 78 -17.77 2.35 2.57
C ARG A 78 -17.26 1.41 3.67
N TRP A 79 -16.09 0.83 3.46
CA TRP A 79 -15.61 -0.24 4.33
C TRP A 79 -14.12 -0.08 4.64
N MET A 80 -13.74 -0.67 5.77
CA MET A 80 -12.35 -0.78 6.21
C MET A 80 -11.92 -2.22 6.07
N ALA A 81 -10.69 -2.42 5.61
CA ALA A 81 -10.13 -3.74 5.42
C ALA A 81 -8.77 -3.85 6.11
N VAL A 82 -8.62 -4.86 6.94
CA VAL A 82 -7.33 -5.25 7.51
C VAL A 82 -6.87 -6.48 6.74
N SER A 83 -5.63 -6.46 6.26
CA SER A 83 -5.08 -7.59 5.54
C SER A 83 -3.62 -7.84 5.90
N ARG A 84 -3.21 -9.10 5.80
CA ARG A 84 -1.81 -9.51 5.93
C ARG A 84 -1.46 -10.28 4.67
N PHE A 85 -0.46 -9.80 3.97
CA PHE A 85 -0.09 -10.36 2.66
C PHE A 85 1.42 -10.36 2.44
N ASP A 86 1.87 -11.17 1.48
CA ASP A 86 3.27 -11.21 1.08
C ASP A 86 3.62 -10.01 0.22
N PRO A 87 4.71 -9.29 0.54
CA PRO A 87 5.17 -8.19 -0.30
C PRO A 87 5.88 -8.73 -1.55
N THR A 88 5.93 -7.91 -2.59
CA THR A 88 6.88 -8.11 -3.68
C THR A 88 8.25 -7.61 -3.22
N GLU A 89 9.31 -7.96 -3.96
CA GLU A 89 10.66 -7.50 -3.62
C GLU A 89 10.79 -5.97 -3.58
N PRO A 90 10.27 -5.21 -4.56
CA PRO A 90 10.31 -3.74 -4.48
C PRO A 90 9.57 -3.18 -3.26
N VAL A 91 8.40 -3.72 -2.94
CA VAL A 91 7.62 -3.29 -1.77
C VAL A 91 8.40 -3.58 -0.49
N ARG A 92 8.99 -4.78 -0.38
CA ARG A 92 9.78 -5.15 0.79
C ARG A 92 10.97 -4.22 1.00
N ARG A 93 11.67 -3.85 -0.07
CA ARG A 93 12.81 -2.92 0.02
C ARG A 93 12.40 -1.55 0.54
N ILE A 94 11.27 -1.02 0.07
CA ILE A 94 10.75 0.27 0.53
C ILE A 94 10.40 0.19 2.01
N MET A 95 9.73 -0.88 2.42
CA MET A 95 9.33 -1.07 3.82
C MET A 95 10.54 -1.24 4.74
N GLU A 96 11.57 -1.97 4.31
CA GLU A 96 12.80 -2.13 5.07
C GLU A 96 13.56 -0.80 5.19
N TRP A 97 13.63 -0.04 4.11
CA TRP A 97 14.23 1.29 4.16
C TRP A 97 13.54 2.17 5.20
N ARG A 98 12.22 2.16 5.21
CA ARG A 98 11.44 2.94 6.17
C ARG A 98 11.74 2.56 7.62
N ARG A 99 11.96 1.26 7.88
CA ARG A 99 12.31 0.77 9.23
C ARG A 99 13.71 1.16 9.66
N GLN A 100 14.66 1.14 8.75
CA GLN A 100 16.08 1.40 9.04
C GLN A 100 16.39 2.88 9.06
N ALA A 101 15.77 3.67 8.23
CA ALA A 101 15.92 5.11 8.19
C ALA A 101 14.95 5.76 9.16
N ASP A 102 15.36 6.85 9.82
CA ASP A 102 14.46 7.61 10.67
C ASP A 102 13.50 8.44 9.81
N ALA A 103 12.66 7.76 9.07
CA ALA A 103 11.70 8.36 8.16
C ALA A 103 10.28 8.00 8.56
N ILE A 104 9.39 8.97 8.40
CA ILE A 104 7.96 8.82 8.70
C ILE A 104 7.19 8.98 7.41
N VAL A 105 6.32 8.02 7.12
CA VAL A 105 5.35 8.14 6.02
C VAL A 105 4.05 8.64 6.63
N GLU A 106 3.58 9.80 6.16
CA GLU A 106 2.31 10.34 6.64
C GLU A 106 1.15 9.50 6.17
N THR A 107 0.19 9.27 7.03
CA THR A 107 -1.06 8.60 6.71
C THR A 107 -2.23 9.56 6.94
N PRO A 108 -3.32 9.41 6.18
CA PRO A 108 -3.56 8.38 5.19
C PRO A 108 -2.81 8.60 3.87
N ILE A 109 -2.49 7.50 3.19
CA ILE A 109 -2.00 7.54 1.83
C ILE A 109 -3.22 7.47 0.92
N LEU A 110 -3.43 8.50 0.10
CA LEU A 110 -4.63 8.60 -0.73
C LEU A 110 -4.41 8.00 -2.10
N PHE A 111 -5.43 7.33 -2.62
CA PHE A 111 -5.42 6.81 -3.98
C PHE A 111 -6.10 7.78 -4.94
N ARG A 112 -5.59 7.83 -6.16
CA ARG A 112 -6.24 8.51 -7.27
C ARG A 112 -7.00 7.49 -8.12
N ALA A 113 -7.89 7.98 -8.97
CA ALA A 113 -8.70 7.10 -9.83
C ALA A 113 -7.84 6.22 -10.75
N ASP A 114 -6.66 6.68 -11.13
CA ASP A 114 -5.73 5.93 -11.98
C ASP A 114 -4.88 4.89 -11.22
N GLY A 115 -5.11 4.72 -9.93
CA GLY A 115 -4.35 3.80 -9.08
C GLY A 115 -3.07 4.38 -8.51
N SER A 116 -2.70 5.60 -8.87
CA SER A 116 -1.52 6.24 -8.30
C SER A 116 -1.76 6.65 -6.84
N GLN A 117 -0.68 6.78 -6.09
CA GLN A 117 -0.72 7.12 -4.67
C GLN A 117 0.05 8.40 -4.43
N ARG A 118 -0.48 9.23 -3.54
CA ARG A 118 0.22 10.41 -3.05
C ARG A 118 0.77 10.10 -1.67
N ILE A 119 2.11 10.06 -1.56
CA ILE A 119 2.80 9.71 -0.34
C ILE A 119 3.66 10.87 0.11
N THR A 120 3.53 11.23 1.38
CA THR A 120 4.37 12.25 2.01
C THR A 120 5.30 11.59 3.00
N VAL A 121 6.59 11.88 2.87
CA VAL A 121 7.63 11.30 3.71
C VAL A 121 8.38 12.41 4.43
N LEU A 122 8.56 12.24 5.73
CA LEU A 122 9.38 13.11 6.58
C LEU A 122 10.63 12.33 6.98
N GLY A 123 11.80 12.93 6.81
CA GLY A 123 13.04 12.27 7.16
C GLY A 123 14.20 13.24 7.12
N ASP A 124 15.38 12.78 7.50
CA ASP A 124 16.61 13.58 7.40
C ASP A 124 17.27 13.35 6.03
N GLU A 125 18.31 14.14 5.76
CA GLU A 125 19.02 14.08 4.48
C GLU A 125 19.63 12.68 4.24
N ALA A 126 20.16 12.05 5.27
CA ALA A 126 20.74 10.73 5.16
C ALA A 126 19.74 9.69 4.74
N ALA A 127 18.49 9.78 5.27
CA ALA A 127 17.41 8.87 4.91
C ALA A 127 17.07 8.98 3.43
N PHE A 128 16.96 10.21 2.90
CA PHE A 128 16.64 10.41 1.49
C PHE A 128 17.78 9.98 0.57
N LYS A 129 19.03 10.21 0.95
CA LYS A 129 20.19 9.73 0.17
C LYS A 129 20.17 8.20 0.07
N ARG A 130 19.86 7.50 1.15
CA ARG A 130 19.73 6.05 1.13
C ARG A 130 18.66 5.58 0.15
N LEU A 131 17.51 6.25 0.15
CA LEU A 131 16.41 5.89 -0.74
C LEU A 131 16.86 5.96 -2.21
N TYR A 132 17.54 7.02 -2.59
CA TYR A 132 18.04 7.17 -3.95
C TYR A 132 19.11 6.15 -4.31
N GLN A 133 19.94 5.73 -3.36
CA GLN A 133 20.97 4.73 -3.60
C GLN A 133 20.41 3.32 -3.71
N GLU A 134 19.35 3.01 -2.98
CA GLU A 134 18.73 1.68 -2.95
C GLU A 134 17.63 1.51 -4.00
N ALA A 135 17.14 2.60 -4.55
CA ALA A 135 16.09 2.56 -5.59
C ALA A 135 16.66 2.16 -6.99
#